data_2e1dfe3b4725a0514412bc63d5f589e5
#
_entry.id   2e1dfe3b4725a0514412bc63d5f589e5
#
_cell.length_a   1.000
_cell.length_b   1.000
_cell.length_c   1.000
_cell.angle_alpha   90.00
_cell.angle_beta   90.00
_cell.angle_gamma   90.00
#
_symmetry.space_group_name_H-M   'P 1'
#
loop_
_entity.id
_entity.type
_entity.pdbx_description
1 polymer ?
#
loop_
_entity_poly.entity_id
_entity_poly.type
_entity_poly.pdbx_seq_one_letter_code
_entity_poly.pdbx_strand_id
1 'polypeptide(L)'
;MAGNLPACVIDVGTGYTKLGFAGNKEPQFIIPSAIGIKETAKVGEQAIRRLTKGVEDLDFYIGDEAFEATGYAVKYPVRHGLVEDWDLMERFFEQCIFKYLRAEPEDHYFLLTEPPLNTPENREYTAEIMFESFNAPGLYIAVQAVLALAASWLSRSVEERTFTGTVVDSGDGVTHVIPVAEGYVIGSCIKHIPIAGRNITYFIQTLLREREVGIPPEQSMETAKAVKEKYCYICPDIAKEFAKYDNDLAKWMKRYEGINAITKKPFGVDVGYERFLGPEIFFHPEFSNPDFTTPISEIVDTVIQNCPIDVRRPLYNNIVLSGGSTMFKDFGRRLQRDIKRVVDARLKLSEKLSGNHLKPKPIDVQVVSHHMQRYAVWFGGSMLASTSEFFSVCHTKAAYEEYGPSICRHNPVFGAMT
;
A
#
# COMPACT_ATOMS: atom_id res chain seq x y z
N MET A 1 23.92 -28.07 13.42
CA MET A 1 22.59 -27.51 13.16
C MET A 1 22.62 -26.95 11.73
N ALA A 2 21.93 -27.56 10.79
CA ALA A 2 21.72 -26.96 9.49
C ALA A 2 20.99 -25.63 9.74
N GLY A 3 21.60 -24.51 9.39
CA GLY A 3 20.95 -23.20 9.54
C GLY A 3 19.69 -23.16 8.67
N ASN A 4 18.57 -22.67 9.20
CA ASN A 4 17.36 -22.45 8.42
C ASN A 4 17.71 -21.54 7.23
N LEU A 5 17.17 -21.87 6.06
CA LEU A 5 17.26 -20.99 4.90
C LEU A 5 16.56 -19.66 5.20
N PRO A 6 16.98 -18.55 4.56
CA PRO A 6 16.31 -17.26 4.74
C PRO A 6 14.82 -17.36 4.45
N ALA A 7 13.98 -16.77 5.28
CA ALA A 7 12.55 -16.78 5.07
C ALA A 7 12.17 -16.00 3.81
N CYS A 8 11.14 -16.47 3.10
CA CYS A 8 10.53 -15.74 2.01
C CYS A 8 9.62 -14.64 2.57
N VAL A 9 9.79 -13.41 2.09
CA VAL A 9 8.96 -12.26 2.48
C VAL A 9 8.14 -11.81 1.27
N ILE A 10 6.83 -11.85 1.40
CA ILE A 10 5.88 -11.50 0.33
C ILE A 10 4.91 -10.46 0.87
N ASP A 11 4.96 -9.26 0.31
CA ASP A 11 4.04 -8.16 0.61
C ASP A 11 3.10 -7.96 -0.58
N VAL A 12 1.87 -8.44 -0.43
CA VAL A 12 0.85 -8.36 -1.47
C VAL A 12 0.04 -7.08 -1.33
N GLY A 13 0.24 -6.16 -2.27
CA GLY A 13 -0.58 -4.94 -2.37
C GLY A 13 -1.57 -5.01 -3.53
N THR A 14 -2.53 -4.08 -3.55
CA THR A 14 -3.54 -3.98 -4.62
C THR A 14 -2.91 -3.72 -5.99
N GLY A 15 -1.88 -2.88 -6.07
CA GLY A 15 -1.23 -2.53 -7.33
C GLY A 15 0.02 -3.33 -7.61
N TYR A 16 0.84 -3.56 -6.59
CA TYR A 16 2.14 -4.22 -6.70
C TYR A 16 2.39 -5.18 -5.55
N THR A 17 2.96 -6.33 -5.88
CA THR A 17 3.49 -7.30 -4.91
C THR A 17 5.01 -7.17 -4.85
N LYS A 18 5.57 -7.17 -3.64
CA LYS A 18 7.01 -7.11 -3.37
C LYS A 18 7.46 -8.46 -2.85
N LEU A 19 8.51 -9.00 -3.44
CA LEU A 19 9.00 -10.35 -3.21
C LEU A 19 10.50 -10.33 -2.90
N GLY A 20 10.95 -11.16 -1.98
CA GLY A 20 12.36 -11.33 -1.69
C GLY A 20 12.61 -12.17 -0.46
N PHE A 21 13.87 -12.27 -0.06
CA PHE A 21 14.30 -13.05 1.08
C PHE A 21 14.66 -12.14 2.27
N ALA A 22 14.42 -12.65 3.47
CA ALA A 22 14.75 -11.99 4.72
C ALA A 22 16.26 -11.64 4.79
N GLY A 23 16.55 -10.49 5.41
CA GLY A 23 17.91 -9.93 5.50
C GLY A 23 18.30 -9.00 4.35
N ASN A 24 17.56 -8.99 3.24
CA ASN A 24 17.77 -8.04 2.16
C ASN A 24 17.19 -6.66 2.48
N LYS A 25 17.87 -5.61 2.01
CA LYS A 25 17.46 -4.21 2.21
C LYS A 25 16.34 -3.78 1.26
N GLU A 26 16.24 -4.42 0.11
CA GLU A 26 15.27 -4.13 -0.94
C GLU A 26 14.60 -5.42 -1.42
N PRO A 27 13.33 -5.36 -1.84
CA PRO A 27 12.68 -6.51 -2.45
C PRO A 27 13.41 -6.90 -3.74
N GLN A 28 13.58 -8.18 -3.95
CA GLN A 28 14.23 -8.70 -5.15
C GLN A 28 13.37 -8.45 -6.40
N PHE A 29 12.06 -8.50 -6.23
CA PHE A 29 11.10 -8.22 -7.28
C PHE A 29 9.97 -7.32 -6.77
N ILE A 30 9.54 -6.39 -7.62
CA ILE A 30 8.31 -5.59 -7.44
C ILE A 30 7.51 -5.79 -8.73
N ILE A 31 6.44 -6.55 -8.65
CA ILE A 31 5.63 -6.93 -9.81
C ILE A 31 4.19 -6.43 -9.66
N PRO A 32 3.50 -6.09 -10.75
CA PRO A 32 2.06 -5.83 -10.71
C PRO A 32 1.29 -7.00 -10.10
N SER A 33 0.34 -6.73 -9.20
CA SER A 33 -0.55 -7.74 -8.63
C SER A 33 -1.67 -8.09 -9.61
N ALA A 34 -1.28 -8.56 -10.79
CA ALA A 34 -2.16 -8.87 -11.91
C ALA A 34 -1.88 -10.28 -12.43
N ILE A 35 -2.93 -10.96 -12.84
CA ILE A 35 -2.90 -12.29 -13.44
C ILE A 35 -3.63 -12.27 -14.79
N GLY A 36 -2.97 -12.75 -15.86
CA GLY A 36 -3.55 -12.96 -17.17
C GLY A 36 -4.04 -14.40 -17.29
N ILE A 37 -5.32 -14.57 -17.50
CA ILE A 37 -5.94 -15.88 -17.72
C ILE A 37 -6.60 -15.94 -19.09
N LYS A 38 -6.59 -17.12 -19.72
CA LYS A 38 -7.24 -17.32 -21.01
C LYS A 38 -8.75 -17.30 -20.85
N GLU A 39 -9.44 -16.42 -21.55
CA GLU A 39 -10.91 -16.45 -21.59
C GLU A 39 -11.37 -17.62 -22.43
N THR A 40 -11.88 -18.67 -21.80
CA THR A 40 -12.62 -19.72 -22.50
C THR A 40 -13.98 -19.17 -22.93
N ALA A 41 -14.29 -19.30 -24.21
CA ALA A 41 -15.55 -18.86 -24.79
C ALA A 41 -16.77 -19.44 -24.02
N LYS A 42 -17.71 -18.58 -23.66
CA LYS A 42 -18.85 -18.86 -22.77
C LYS A 42 -19.98 -19.70 -23.39
N VAL A 43 -19.77 -20.55 -24.35
CA VAL A 43 -20.87 -21.32 -24.94
C VAL A 43 -20.51 -22.82 -25.05
N GLY A 44 -21.14 -23.62 -24.22
CA GLY A 44 -21.30 -25.08 -24.47
C GLY A 44 -20.39 -26.05 -23.72
N GLU A 45 -19.46 -25.59 -22.85
CA GLU A 45 -18.36 -26.45 -22.39
C GLU A 45 -18.37 -26.90 -20.91
N GLN A 46 -19.49 -26.81 -20.20
CA GLN A 46 -19.54 -27.35 -18.82
C GLN A 46 -19.29 -28.87 -18.72
N ALA A 47 -19.51 -29.62 -19.80
CA ALA A 47 -19.27 -31.07 -19.84
C ALA A 47 -17.79 -31.41 -20.17
N ILE A 48 -17.11 -30.57 -20.97
CA ILE A 48 -15.71 -30.76 -21.35
C ILE A 48 -14.77 -30.30 -20.21
N ARG A 49 -15.16 -29.29 -19.42
CA ARG A 49 -14.41 -28.82 -18.25
C ARG A 49 -14.09 -29.88 -17.20
N ARG A 50 -14.88 -30.97 -17.13
CA ARG A 50 -14.61 -32.08 -16.18
C ARG A 50 -13.52 -33.04 -16.68
N LEU A 51 -13.20 -33.05 -17.97
CA LEU A 51 -12.22 -33.95 -18.58
C LEU A 51 -10.87 -33.27 -18.88
N THR A 52 -10.84 -31.93 -19.01
CA THR A 52 -9.62 -31.18 -19.39
C THR A 52 -9.00 -30.38 -18.22
N LYS A 53 -9.51 -30.53 -16.99
CA LYS A 53 -9.06 -29.79 -15.80
C LYS A 53 -7.56 -29.84 -15.48
N GLY A 54 -6.78 -30.62 -16.23
CA GLY A 54 -5.35 -30.79 -15.96
C GLY A 54 -4.38 -30.13 -16.95
N VAL A 55 -4.83 -29.63 -18.12
CA VAL A 55 -3.91 -29.16 -19.17
C VAL A 55 -4.15 -27.69 -19.55
N GLU A 56 -5.38 -27.18 -19.48
CA GLU A 56 -5.70 -25.79 -19.81
C GLU A 56 -5.43 -24.80 -18.64
N ASP A 57 -5.21 -25.31 -17.44
CA ASP A 57 -5.00 -24.54 -16.22
C ASP A 57 -3.53 -24.07 -16.03
N LEU A 58 -2.62 -24.50 -16.91
CA LEU A 58 -1.18 -24.22 -16.83
C LEU A 58 -0.77 -22.92 -17.55
N ASP A 59 -1.62 -22.40 -18.43
CA ASP A 59 -1.31 -21.20 -19.21
C ASP A 59 -1.89 -19.95 -18.53
N PHE A 60 -1.17 -19.40 -17.58
CA PHE A 60 -1.45 -18.08 -17.01
C PHE A 60 -0.14 -17.32 -16.77
N TYR A 61 -0.23 -16.00 -16.78
CA TYR A 61 0.90 -15.11 -16.60
C TYR A 61 0.63 -14.15 -15.45
N ILE A 62 1.67 -13.75 -14.71
CA ILE A 62 1.55 -12.74 -13.64
C ILE A 62 2.44 -11.54 -13.90
N GLY A 63 2.16 -10.44 -13.18
CA GLY A 63 2.96 -9.24 -13.27
C GLY A 63 2.89 -8.58 -14.63
N ASP A 64 4.03 -8.11 -15.13
CA ASP A 64 4.11 -7.42 -16.41
C ASP A 64 3.75 -8.33 -17.60
N GLU A 65 4.10 -9.61 -17.53
CA GLU A 65 3.75 -10.58 -18.57
C GLU A 65 2.24 -10.73 -18.77
N ALA A 66 1.45 -10.53 -17.71
CA ALA A 66 -0.01 -10.59 -17.81
C ALA A 66 -0.59 -9.49 -18.74
N PHE A 67 0.08 -8.34 -18.83
CA PHE A 67 -0.31 -7.25 -19.73
C PHE A 67 0.18 -7.45 -21.16
N GLU A 68 1.28 -8.20 -21.34
CA GLU A 68 1.89 -8.43 -22.64
C GLU A 68 1.26 -9.63 -23.36
N ALA A 69 0.63 -10.56 -22.63
CA ALA A 69 0.08 -11.80 -23.17
C ALA A 69 -1.15 -11.54 -24.03
N THR A 70 -1.01 -11.78 -25.35
CA THR A 70 -2.11 -11.58 -26.32
C THR A 70 -3.17 -12.66 -26.18
N GLY A 71 -4.44 -12.25 -26.05
CA GLY A 71 -5.57 -13.19 -25.91
C GLY A 71 -5.84 -13.66 -24.47
N TYR A 72 -5.23 -13.00 -23.49
CA TYR A 72 -5.47 -13.21 -22.07
C TYR A 72 -6.23 -12.03 -21.45
N ALA A 73 -7.17 -12.33 -20.57
CA ALA A 73 -7.86 -11.33 -19.77
C ALA A 73 -7.07 -11.04 -18.47
N VAL A 74 -6.76 -9.79 -18.25
CA VAL A 74 -6.07 -9.38 -17.03
C VAL A 74 -7.08 -9.27 -15.90
N LYS A 75 -6.82 -9.98 -14.80
CA LYS A 75 -7.58 -9.94 -13.56
C LYS A 75 -6.70 -9.55 -12.38
N TYR A 76 -7.32 -9.04 -11.33
CA TYR A 76 -6.65 -8.59 -10.11
C TYR A 76 -7.20 -9.39 -8.94
N PRO A 77 -6.39 -10.29 -8.33
CA PRO A 77 -6.86 -11.09 -7.18
C PRO A 77 -7.08 -10.26 -5.93
N VAL A 78 -6.44 -9.07 -5.84
CA VAL A 78 -6.53 -8.17 -4.70
C VAL A 78 -7.20 -6.86 -5.09
N ARG A 79 -8.22 -6.46 -4.34
CA ARG A 79 -8.90 -5.18 -4.53
C ARG A 79 -9.04 -4.45 -3.20
N HIS A 80 -8.74 -3.15 -3.17
CA HIS A 80 -8.77 -2.33 -1.95
C HIS A 80 -8.01 -2.94 -0.76
N GLY A 81 -6.92 -3.64 -1.05
CA GLY A 81 -6.06 -4.28 -0.03
C GLY A 81 -6.53 -5.67 0.42
N LEU A 82 -7.69 -6.15 -0.01
CA LEU A 82 -8.23 -7.47 0.36
C LEU A 82 -8.22 -8.43 -0.83
N VAL A 83 -8.00 -9.70 -0.55
CA VAL A 83 -8.12 -10.76 -1.56
C VAL A 83 -9.60 -11.00 -1.83
N GLU A 84 -10.01 -10.88 -3.10
CA GLU A 84 -11.38 -11.15 -3.55
C GLU A 84 -11.53 -12.52 -4.22
N ASP A 85 -10.46 -13.03 -4.81
CA ASP A 85 -10.44 -14.29 -5.55
C ASP A 85 -9.27 -15.15 -5.08
N TRP A 86 -9.56 -16.14 -4.24
CA TRP A 86 -8.57 -17.02 -3.63
C TRP A 86 -7.97 -18.03 -4.62
N ASP A 87 -8.74 -18.49 -5.61
CA ASP A 87 -8.24 -19.40 -6.65
C ASP A 87 -7.18 -18.69 -7.51
N LEU A 88 -7.44 -17.42 -7.87
CA LEU A 88 -6.45 -16.59 -8.56
C LEU A 88 -5.26 -16.25 -7.68
N MET A 89 -5.48 -16.05 -6.37
CA MET A 89 -4.41 -15.73 -5.44
C MET A 89 -3.44 -16.89 -5.24
N GLU A 90 -3.95 -18.12 -5.16
CA GLU A 90 -3.13 -19.31 -5.07
C GLU A 90 -2.21 -19.46 -6.30
N ARG A 91 -2.76 -19.31 -7.51
CA ARG A 91 -1.98 -19.32 -8.76
C ARG A 91 -0.97 -18.17 -8.82
N PHE A 92 -1.34 -17.01 -8.31
CA PHE A 92 -0.43 -15.89 -8.24
C PHE A 92 0.75 -16.20 -7.31
N PHE A 93 0.51 -16.78 -6.13
CA PHE A 93 1.56 -17.24 -5.21
C PHE A 93 2.44 -18.32 -5.83
N GLU A 94 1.86 -19.27 -6.57
CA GLU A 94 2.62 -20.32 -7.28
C GLU A 94 3.73 -19.70 -8.14
N GLN A 95 3.40 -18.76 -9.01
CA GLN A 95 4.41 -18.11 -9.84
C GLN A 95 5.34 -17.19 -9.04
N CYS A 96 4.86 -16.53 -8.00
CA CYS A 96 5.72 -15.75 -7.11
C CYS A 96 6.83 -16.60 -6.49
N ILE A 97 6.48 -17.80 -6.02
CA ILE A 97 7.41 -18.70 -5.33
C ILE A 97 8.33 -19.41 -6.33
N PHE A 98 7.76 -20.11 -7.30
CA PHE A 98 8.55 -20.98 -8.18
C PHE A 98 9.27 -20.22 -9.31
N LYS A 99 8.64 -19.23 -9.90
CA LYS A 99 9.23 -18.52 -11.05
C LYS A 99 10.11 -17.34 -10.63
N TYR A 100 9.59 -16.47 -9.74
CA TYR A 100 10.31 -15.26 -9.33
C TYR A 100 11.32 -15.55 -8.23
N LEU A 101 10.90 -16.07 -7.09
CA LEU A 101 11.82 -16.37 -5.99
C LEU A 101 12.69 -17.60 -6.27
N ARG A 102 12.21 -18.51 -7.11
CA ARG A 102 12.85 -19.80 -7.39
C ARG A 102 13.16 -20.58 -6.12
N ALA A 103 12.22 -20.55 -5.18
CA ALA A 103 12.31 -21.19 -3.89
C ALA A 103 11.52 -22.49 -3.87
N GLU A 104 12.07 -23.49 -3.19
CA GLU A 104 11.32 -24.70 -2.82
C GLU A 104 10.56 -24.37 -1.53
N PRO A 105 9.21 -24.29 -1.57
CA PRO A 105 8.45 -23.78 -0.42
C PRO A 105 8.59 -24.64 0.83
N GLU A 106 8.90 -25.92 0.72
CA GLU A 106 9.12 -26.84 1.83
C GLU A 106 10.39 -26.52 2.65
N ASP A 107 11.33 -25.79 2.04
CA ASP A 107 12.62 -25.45 2.66
C ASP A 107 12.64 -24.07 3.32
N HIS A 108 11.62 -23.25 3.09
CA HIS A 108 11.57 -21.86 3.53
C HIS A 108 10.37 -21.57 4.44
N TYR A 109 10.61 -20.83 5.53
CA TYR A 109 9.53 -20.17 6.26
C TYR A 109 9.02 -18.97 5.47
N PHE A 110 7.75 -18.62 5.64
CA PHE A 110 7.13 -17.51 4.95
C PHE A 110 6.66 -16.42 5.91
N LEU A 111 6.97 -15.17 5.57
CA LEU A 111 6.33 -14.00 6.14
C LEU A 111 5.44 -13.38 5.06
N LEU A 112 4.14 -13.43 5.28
CA LEU A 112 3.15 -12.77 4.45
C LEU A 112 2.60 -11.54 5.19
N THR A 113 2.27 -10.49 4.45
CA THR A 113 1.70 -9.28 5.05
C THR A 113 0.19 -9.24 4.91
N GLU A 114 -0.47 -8.62 5.88
CA GLU A 114 -1.91 -8.40 5.83
C GLU A 114 -2.26 -6.92 6.06
N PRO A 115 -3.36 -6.44 5.44
CA PRO A 115 -3.86 -5.11 5.72
C PRO A 115 -4.45 -5.03 7.13
N PRO A 116 -4.53 -3.83 7.73
CA PRO A 116 -4.96 -3.67 9.12
C PRO A 116 -6.43 -4.04 9.39
N LEU A 117 -7.25 -4.15 8.36
CA LEU A 117 -8.67 -4.53 8.45
C LEU A 117 -8.94 -5.89 7.80
N ASN A 118 -7.94 -6.78 7.77
CA ASN A 118 -8.11 -8.13 7.26
C ASN A 118 -9.05 -8.96 8.16
N THR A 119 -9.81 -9.85 7.54
CA THR A 119 -10.73 -10.72 8.27
C THR A 119 -10.04 -11.97 8.79
N PRO A 120 -10.52 -12.56 9.90
CA PRO A 120 -10.02 -13.84 10.39
C PRO A 120 -10.10 -14.96 9.33
N GLU A 121 -11.16 -14.99 8.55
CA GLU A 121 -11.39 -15.96 7.47
C GLU A 121 -10.30 -15.87 6.39
N ASN A 122 -9.91 -14.65 6.02
CA ASN A 122 -8.82 -14.46 5.05
C ASN A 122 -7.48 -14.98 5.56
N ARG A 123 -7.22 -14.94 6.87
CA ARG A 123 -6.01 -15.53 7.46
C ARG A 123 -6.08 -17.06 7.40
N GLU A 124 -7.25 -17.64 7.63
CA GLU A 124 -7.46 -19.08 7.50
C GLU A 124 -7.21 -19.55 6.06
N TYR A 125 -7.77 -18.88 5.04
CA TYR A 125 -7.50 -19.18 3.64
C TYR A 125 -6.01 -19.03 3.27
N THR A 126 -5.35 -18.00 3.80
CA THR A 126 -3.90 -17.86 3.61
C THR A 126 -3.14 -19.04 4.19
N ALA A 127 -3.52 -19.50 5.38
CA ALA A 127 -2.90 -20.65 6.03
C ALA A 127 -3.14 -21.95 5.24
N GLU A 128 -4.36 -22.20 4.77
CA GLU A 128 -4.70 -23.35 3.93
C GLU A 128 -3.80 -23.40 2.68
N ILE A 129 -3.72 -22.32 1.93
CA ILE A 129 -2.87 -22.24 0.73
C ILE A 129 -1.39 -22.53 1.08
N MET A 130 -0.86 -21.89 2.11
CA MET A 130 0.55 -22.02 2.44
C MET A 130 0.93 -23.40 2.98
N PHE A 131 0.08 -24.00 3.82
CA PHE A 131 0.36 -25.29 4.44
C PHE A 131 -0.10 -26.50 3.60
N GLU A 132 -1.21 -26.39 2.87
CA GLU A 132 -1.75 -27.50 2.08
C GLU A 132 -1.26 -27.53 0.64
N SER A 133 -1.28 -26.38 -0.04
CA SER A 133 -0.86 -26.32 -1.46
C SER A 133 0.66 -26.22 -1.61
N PHE A 134 1.33 -25.42 -0.76
CA PHE A 134 2.79 -25.21 -0.86
C PHE A 134 3.60 -25.99 0.18
N ASN A 135 2.98 -26.68 1.10
CA ASN A 135 3.66 -27.51 2.10
C ASN A 135 4.72 -26.74 2.93
N ALA A 136 4.52 -25.45 3.16
CA ALA A 136 5.46 -24.63 3.89
C ALA A 136 5.70 -25.11 5.32
N PRO A 137 6.95 -25.10 5.84
CA PRO A 137 7.25 -25.54 7.20
C PRO A 137 6.77 -24.58 8.27
N GLY A 138 6.59 -23.31 7.94
CA GLY A 138 6.14 -22.29 8.87
C GLY A 138 5.65 -21.01 8.18
N LEU A 139 4.68 -20.37 8.83
CA LEU A 139 4.02 -19.15 8.33
C LEU A 139 3.90 -18.12 9.45
N TYR A 140 4.20 -16.87 9.12
CA TYR A 140 3.90 -15.71 9.95
C TYR A 140 3.11 -14.68 9.13
N ILE A 141 1.92 -14.28 9.60
CA ILE A 141 1.09 -13.26 8.97
C ILE A 141 1.31 -11.95 9.74
N ALA A 142 1.94 -10.98 9.09
CA ALA A 142 2.36 -9.73 9.72
C ALA A 142 1.48 -8.54 9.33
N VAL A 143 1.09 -7.73 10.30
CA VAL A 143 0.32 -6.50 10.05
C VAL A 143 1.21 -5.42 9.44
N GLN A 144 0.82 -4.93 8.28
CA GLN A 144 1.58 -3.95 7.49
C GLN A 144 1.99 -2.71 8.27
N ALA A 145 1.12 -2.18 9.12
CA ALA A 145 1.41 -0.97 9.89
C ALA A 145 2.58 -1.13 10.88
N VAL A 146 2.66 -2.25 11.57
CA VAL A 146 3.73 -2.51 12.54
C VAL A 146 5.08 -2.65 11.83
N LEU A 147 5.08 -3.32 10.67
CA LEU A 147 6.28 -3.44 9.84
C LEU A 147 6.75 -2.09 9.30
N ALA A 148 5.82 -1.22 8.88
CA ALA A 148 6.12 0.13 8.41
C ALA A 148 6.73 1.01 9.53
N LEU A 149 6.24 0.88 10.77
CA LEU A 149 6.86 1.55 11.92
C LEU A 149 8.29 1.08 12.15
N ALA A 150 8.51 -0.22 12.15
CA ALA A 150 9.86 -0.79 12.31
C ALA A 150 10.81 -0.31 11.19
N ALA A 151 10.34 -0.26 9.95
CA ALA A 151 11.13 0.24 8.82
C ALA A 151 11.60 1.69 9.00
N SER A 152 10.82 2.53 9.66
CA SER A 152 11.16 3.93 9.90
C SER A 152 12.37 4.12 10.83
N TRP A 153 12.74 3.09 11.60
CA TRP A 153 13.86 3.13 12.55
C TRP A 153 15.23 3.34 11.89
N LEU A 154 15.37 3.00 10.62
CA LEU A 154 16.62 3.27 9.88
C LEU A 154 16.93 4.77 9.75
N SER A 155 15.93 5.61 9.79
CA SER A 155 16.06 7.06 9.69
C SER A 155 16.10 7.75 11.06
N ARG A 156 16.25 6.98 12.15
CA ARG A 156 16.19 7.48 13.53
C ARG A 156 17.35 6.98 14.37
N SER A 157 17.72 7.78 15.37
CA SER A 157 18.62 7.34 16.44
C SER A 157 17.99 6.20 17.25
N VAL A 158 18.83 5.39 17.91
CA VAL A 158 18.34 4.25 18.72
C VAL A 158 17.37 4.70 19.81
N GLU A 159 17.60 5.87 20.40
CA GLU A 159 16.79 6.45 21.47
C GLU A 159 15.40 6.90 21.00
N GLU A 160 15.24 7.19 19.70
CA GLU A 160 13.97 7.61 19.09
C GLU A 160 13.14 6.45 18.53
N ARG A 161 13.65 5.23 18.61
CA ARG A 161 12.95 4.04 18.10
C ARG A 161 11.80 3.69 19.04
N THR A 162 10.60 3.66 18.50
CA THR A 162 9.39 3.34 19.25
C THR A 162 8.43 2.55 18.37
N PHE A 163 7.65 1.68 18.99
CA PHE A 163 6.50 1.02 18.39
C PHE A 163 5.19 1.79 18.61
N THR A 164 5.27 3.05 19.04
CA THR A 164 4.10 3.92 19.15
C THR A 164 4.16 4.99 18.06
N GLY A 165 3.13 5.07 17.24
CA GLY A 165 3.05 6.05 16.14
C GLY A 165 1.78 5.87 15.31
N THR A 166 1.53 6.84 14.46
CA THR A 166 0.45 6.80 13.48
C THR A 166 1.02 6.48 12.11
N VAL A 167 0.61 5.39 11.49
CA VAL A 167 1.03 5.05 10.14
C VAL A 167 0.03 5.59 9.15
N VAL A 168 0.51 6.37 8.18
CA VAL A 168 -0.24 6.77 6.99
C VAL A 168 0.28 5.93 5.84
N ASP A 169 -0.43 4.86 5.53
CA ASP A 169 -0.07 3.94 4.46
C ASP A 169 -0.94 4.19 3.24
N SER A 170 -0.33 4.67 2.16
CA SER A 170 -1.01 5.00 0.91
C SER A 170 -0.40 4.23 -0.25
N GLY A 171 -1.11 3.21 -0.67
CA GLY A 171 -0.76 2.36 -1.81
C GLY A 171 -1.39 2.82 -3.12
N ASP A 172 -1.67 1.86 -3.99
CA ASP A 172 -2.39 2.06 -5.25
C ASP A 172 -3.92 2.06 -5.05
N GLY A 173 -4.43 1.14 -4.22
CA GLY A 173 -5.87 0.89 -4.09
C GLY A 173 -6.54 1.55 -2.90
N VAL A 174 -5.80 1.89 -1.86
CA VAL A 174 -6.35 2.36 -0.58
C VAL A 174 -5.34 3.18 0.21
N THR A 175 -5.83 4.10 1.02
CA THR A 175 -5.05 4.81 2.03
C THR A 175 -5.64 4.52 3.41
N HIS A 176 -4.80 4.06 4.32
CA HIS A 176 -5.18 3.83 5.72
C HIS A 176 -4.43 4.78 6.65
N VAL A 177 -5.11 5.20 7.70
CA VAL A 177 -4.51 5.90 8.86
C VAL A 177 -4.67 4.99 10.06
N ILE A 178 -3.55 4.49 10.58
CA ILE A 178 -3.50 3.39 11.54
C ILE A 178 -2.72 3.82 12.78
N PRO A 179 -3.39 4.00 13.93
CA PRO A 179 -2.70 4.27 15.18
C PRO A 179 -2.18 2.96 15.80
N VAL A 180 -0.92 2.98 16.22
CA VAL A 180 -0.25 1.86 16.89
C VAL A 180 0.33 2.37 18.20
N ALA A 181 0.11 1.65 19.29
CA ALA A 181 0.65 1.95 20.61
C ALA A 181 1.37 0.73 21.16
N GLU A 182 2.66 0.87 21.47
CA GLU A 182 3.52 -0.19 22.01
C GLU A 182 3.49 -1.49 21.16
N GLY A 183 3.37 -1.35 19.84
CA GLY A 183 3.29 -2.46 18.89
C GLY A 183 1.88 -3.02 18.67
N TYR A 184 0.87 -2.55 19.41
CA TYR A 184 -0.52 -2.96 19.26
C TYR A 184 -1.31 -1.98 18.42
N VAL A 185 -2.03 -2.47 17.45
CA VAL A 185 -2.89 -1.65 16.58
C VAL A 185 -4.18 -1.29 17.33
N ILE A 186 -4.51 0.00 17.38
CA ILE A 186 -5.79 0.48 17.94
C ILE A 186 -6.85 0.36 16.85
N GLY A 187 -7.36 -0.85 16.65
CA GLY A 187 -8.21 -1.22 15.51
C GLY A 187 -9.48 -0.38 15.35
N SER A 188 -10.15 -0.03 16.49
CA SER A 188 -11.37 0.78 16.49
C SER A 188 -11.18 2.22 15.98
N CYS A 189 -9.94 2.71 15.94
CA CYS A 189 -9.61 4.07 15.52
C CYS A 189 -9.11 4.15 14.08
N ILE A 190 -8.89 3.03 13.40
CA ILE A 190 -8.43 3.00 12.01
C ILE A 190 -9.43 3.74 11.11
N LYS A 191 -8.91 4.54 10.19
CA LYS A 191 -9.69 5.16 9.12
C LYS A 191 -9.17 4.74 7.75
N HIS A 192 -10.12 4.43 6.89
CA HIS A 192 -9.94 4.17 5.49
C HIS A 192 -10.28 5.43 4.69
N ILE A 193 -9.40 5.80 3.77
CA ILE A 193 -9.56 6.94 2.87
C ILE A 193 -9.74 6.38 1.46
N PRO A 194 -10.84 6.69 0.75
CA PRO A 194 -11.11 6.18 -0.60
C PRO A 194 -10.34 6.94 -1.68
N ILE A 195 -9.15 7.41 -1.35
CA ILE A 195 -8.22 8.09 -2.27
C ILE A 195 -6.85 7.44 -2.13
N ALA A 196 -6.33 6.95 -3.25
CA ALA A 196 -5.02 6.32 -3.32
C ALA A 196 -4.41 6.51 -4.72
N GLY A 197 -3.31 5.86 -5.01
CA GLY A 197 -2.57 6.05 -6.25
C GLY A 197 -3.38 5.88 -7.53
N ARG A 198 -4.32 4.94 -7.55
CA ARG A 198 -5.21 4.69 -8.70
C ARG A 198 -6.19 5.85 -8.91
N ASN A 199 -6.75 6.40 -7.84
CA ASN A 199 -7.66 7.55 -7.92
C ASN A 199 -6.93 8.79 -8.47
N ILE A 200 -5.68 9.02 -8.05
CA ILE A 200 -4.84 10.08 -8.59
C ILE A 200 -4.60 9.87 -10.08
N THR A 201 -4.33 8.63 -10.51
CA THR A 201 -4.14 8.31 -11.92
C THR A 201 -5.41 8.59 -12.74
N TYR A 202 -6.58 8.18 -12.25
CA TYR A 202 -7.88 8.48 -12.90
C TYR A 202 -8.13 9.98 -12.99
N PHE A 203 -7.84 10.73 -11.92
CA PHE A 203 -8.04 12.16 -11.92
C PHE A 203 -7.11 12.87 -12.91
N ILE A 204 -5.84 12.49 -12.96
CA ILE A 204 -4.89 13.01 -13.98
C ILE A 204 -5.34 12.63 -15.39
N GLN A 205 -5.82 11.39 -15.58
CA GLN A 205 -6.37 10.98 -16.88
C GLN A 205 -7.53 11.87 -17.32
N THR A 206 -8.44 12.18 -16.39
CA THR A 206 -9.57 13.09 -16.68
C THR A 206 -9.08 14.48 -17.07
N LEU A 207 -8.17 15.06 -16.28
CA LEU A 207 -7.60 16.39 -16.57
C LEU A 207 -6.89 16.44 -17.94
N LEU A 208 -6.11 15.41 -18.27
CA LEU A 208 -5.42 15.32 -19.55
C LEU A 208 -6.41 15.14 -20.71
N ARG A 209 -7.44 14.32 -20.57
CA ARG A 209 -8.44 14.08 -21.62
C ARG A 209 -9.27 15.31 -21.96
N GLU A 210 -9.49 16.20 -21.00
CA GLU A 210 -10.19 17.46 -21.22
C GLU A 210 -9.39 18.45 -22.06
N ARG A 211 -8.06 18.34 -22.06
CA ARG A 211 -7.15 19.32 -22.69
C ARG A 211 -6.35 18.75 -23.86
N GLU A 212 -5.92 17.50 -23.78
CA GLU A 212 -4.99 16.90 -24.75
C GLU A 212 -5.69 15.91 -25.68
N VAL A 213 -5.73 16.22 -26.96
CA VAL A 213 -6.40 15.39 -27.98
C VAL A 213 -5.50 14.28 -28.53
N GLY A 214 -4.18 14.40 -28.34
CA GLY A 214 -3.17 13.54 -28.98
C GLY A 214 -2.83 12.24 -28.24
N ILE A 215 -3.44 11.95 -27.08
CA ILE A 215 -3.14 10.75 -26.30
C ILE A 215 -3.91 9.57 -26.91
N PRO A 216 -3.23 8.44 -27.25
CA PRO A 216 -3.92 7.23 -27.69
C PRO A 216 -4.90 6.76 -26.63
N PRO A 217 -6.18 6.51 -26.95
CA PRO A 217 -7.20 6.13 -25.94
C PRO A 217 -6.82 4.89 -25.14
N GLU A 218 -6.25 3.89 -25.78
CA GLU A 218 -5.79 2.63 -25.20
C GLU A 218 -4.62 2.80 -24.22
N GLN A 219 -3.82 3.86 -24.37
CA GLN A 219 -2.67 4.16 -23.50
C GLN A 219 -2.94 5.32 -22.54
N SER A 220 -4.17 5.81 -22.48
CA SER A 220 -4.53 6.98 -21.68
C SER A 220 -4.25 6.79 -20.18
N MET A 221 -4.57 5.61 -19.63
CA MET A 221 -4.29 5.29 -18.23
C MET A 221 -2.80 5.12 -17.93
N GLU A 222 -2.08 4.45 -18.82
CA GLU A 222 -0.64 4.25 -18.69
C GLU A 222 0.10 5.59 -18.78
N THR A 223 -0.30 6.45 -19.72
CA THR A 223 0.23 7.81 -19.84
C THR A 223 -0.03 8.63 -18.58
N ALA A 224 -1.26 8.61 -18.04
CA ALA A 224 -1.60 9.29 -16.80
C ALA A 224 -0.77 8.79 -15.61
N LYS A 225 -0.56 7.45 -15.52
CA LYS A 225 0.29 6.85 -14.50
C LYS A 225 1.75 7.30 -14.63
N ALA A 226 2.31 7.29 -15.83
CA ALA A 226 3.66 7.76 -16.09
C ALA A 226 3.83 9.26 -15.77
N VAL A 227 2.86 10.09 -16.13
CA VAL A 227 2.81 11.51 -15.76
C VAL A 227 2.79 11.70 -14.24
N LYS A 228 1.92 10.94 -13.53
CA LYS A 228 1.84 10.94 -12.07
C LYS A 228 3.20 10.68 -11.43
N GLU A 229 3.84 9.60 -11.83
CA GLU A 229 5.08 9.14 -11.20
C GLU A 229 6.29 10.02 -11.54
N LYS A 230 6.33 10.60 -12.76
CA LYS A 230 7.49 11.34 -13.24
C LYS A 230 7.46 12.84 -12.94
N TYR A 231 6.27 13.45 -12.92
CA TYR A 231 6.17 14.91 -12.93
C TYR A 231 5.38 15.50 -11.76
N CYS A 232 4.56 14.70 -11.05
CA CYS A 232 3.70 15.23 -10.00
C CYS A 232 4.44 15.49 -8.68
N TYR A 233 3.95 16.48 -7.95
CA TYR A 233 4.45 16.91 -6.64
C TYR A 233 3.33 17.56 -5.82
N ILE A 234 3.54 17.69 -4.52
CA ILE A 234 2.62 18.41 -3.63
C ILE A 234 3.01 19.88 -3.54
N CYS A 235 2.09 20.78 -3.86
CA CYS A 235 2.33 22.20 -3.73
C CYS A 235 2.09 22.68 -2.28
N PRO A 236 2.82 23.73 -1.82
CA PRO A 236 2.60 24.29 -0.49
C PRO A 236 1.27 25.05 -0.35
N ASP A 237 0.83 25.69 -1.44
CA ASP A 237 -0.34 26.56 -1.50
C ASP A 237 -0.86 26.56 -2.93
N ILE A 238 -2.07 26.06 -3.11
CA ILE A 238 -2.66 25.85 -4.43
C ILE A 238 -2.87 27.15 -5.20
N ALA A 239 -3.33 28.21 -4.51
CA ALA A 239 -3.58 29.50 -5.16
C ALA A 239 -2.29 30.15 -5.68
N LYS A 240 -1.22 30.08 -4.87
CA LYS A 240 0.10 30.55 -5.28
C LYS A 240 0.70 29.72 -6.39
N GLU A 241 0.40 28.43 -6.39
CA GLU A 241 0.89 27.52 -7.42
C GLU A 241 0.23 27.82 -8.77
N PHE A 242 -1.10 28.02 -8.81
CA PHE A 242 -1.79 28.50 -10.01
C PHE A 242 -1.19 29.81 -10.53
N ALA A 243 -1.00 30.80 -9.66
CA ALA A 243 -0.41 32.08 -10.05
C ALA A 243 0.98 31.96 -10.66
N LYS A 244 1.80 30.98 -10.26
CA LYS A 244 3.11 30.72 -10.92
C LYS A 244 2.94 30.23 -12.35
N TYR A 245 2.01 29.31 -12.57
CA TYR A 245 1.74 28.77 -13.91
C TYR A 245 1.11 29.82 -14.82
N ASP A 246 0.19 30.62 -14.29
CA ASP A 246 -0.46 31.71 -15.04
C ASP A 246 0.54 32.79 -15.48
N ASN A 247 1.56 33.05 -14.64
CA ASN A 247 2.59 34.06 -14.97
C ASN A 247 3.62 33.57 -15.98
N ASP A 248 4.01 32.29 -15.92
CA ASP A 248 5.04 31.73 -16.83
C ASP A 248 4.81 30.24 -17.04
N LEU A 249 3.79 29.91 -17.83
CA LEU A 249 3.42 28.53 -18.13
C LEU A 249 4.57 27.73 -18.76
N ALA A 250 5.32 28.36 -19.67
CA ALA A 250 6.40 27.69 -20.42
C ALA A 250 7.52 27.19 -19.51
N LYS A 251 7.81 27.90 -18.43
CA LYS A 251 8.82 27.51 -17.43
C LYS A 251 8.41 26.28 -16.61
N TRP A 252 7.13 26.16 -16.28
CA TRP A 252 6.62 25.15 -15.37
C TRP A 252 6.04 23.93 -16.08
N MET A 253 5.68 24.04 -17.35
CA MET A 253 5.25 22.92 -18.18
C MET A 253 6.35 21.90 -18.36
N LYS A 254 5.97 20.62 -18.43
CA LYS A 254 6.86 19.50 -18.75
C LYS A 254 6.27 18.72 -19.91
N ARG A 255 7.11 18.28 -20.83
CA ARG A 255 6.68 17.45 -21.95
C ARG A 255 6.91 15.99 -21.63
N TYR A 256 5.85 15.21 -21.71
CA TYR A 256 5.89 13.75 -21.71
C TYR A 256 5.96 13.27 -23.16
N GLU A 257 6.85 12.33 -23.43
CA GLU A 257 6.98 11.68 -24.72
C GLU A 257 6.71 10.19 -24.57
N GLY A 258 5.83 9.66 -25.39
CA GLY A 258 5.46 8.26 -25.46
C GLY A 258 5.48 7.73 -26.89
N ILE A 259 5.38 6.43 -27.03
CA ILE A 259 5.27 5.74 -28.32
C ILE A 259 3.91 5.04 -28.37
N ASN A 260 3.12 5.31 -29.38
CA ASN A 260 1.85 4.64 -29.57
C ASN A 260 2.10 3.13 -29.81
N ALA A 261 1.50 2.30 -28.98
CA ALA A 261 1.71 0.85 -29.00
C ALA A 261 1.27 0.19 -30.31
N ILE A 262 0.24 0.74 -30.97
CA ILE A 262 -0.33 0.22 -32.22
C ILE A 262 0.42 0.78 -33.42
N THR A 263 0.49 2.12 -33.55
CA THR A 263 1.06 2.77 -34.75
C THR A 263 2.57 2.91 -34.72
N LYS A 264 3.21 2.64 -33.58
CA LYS A 264 4.65 2.83 -33.31
C LYS A 264 5.15 4.26 -33.55
N LYS A 265 4.24 5.22 -33.66
CA LYS A 265 4.59 6.64 -33.84
C LYS A 265 4.77 7.31 -32.49
N PRO A 266 5.73 8.25 -32.35
CA PRO A 266 5.88 9.05 -31.15
C PRO A 266 4.68 9.99 -30.98
N PHE A 267 4.28 10.24 -29.73
CA PHE A 267 3.34 11.27 -29.35
C PHE A 267 3.87 12.05 -28.14
N GLY A 268 3.46 13.29 -28.01
CA GLY A 268 3.88 14.12 -26.89
C GLY A 268 2.70 14.76 -26.20
N VAL A 269 2.80 14.90 -24.88
CA VAL A 269 1.78 15.50 -24.01
C VAL A 269 2.44 16.61 -23.20
N ASP A 270 1.86 17.80 -23.23
CA ASP A 270 2.31 18.90 -22.40
C ASP A 270 1.60 18.83 -21.04
N VAL A 271 2.37 18.63 -19.98
CA VAL A 271 1.88 18.46 -18.61
C VAL A 271 2.08 19.75 -17.82
N GLY A 272 0.99 20.37 -17.45
CA GLY A 272 0.96 21.64 -16.75
C GLY A 272 0.41 21.53 -15.33
N TYR A 273 -0.80 22.01 -15.13
CA TYR A 273 -1.49 22.02 -13.83
C TYR A 273 -1.69 20.61 -13.23
N GLU A 274 -1.78 19.58 -14.06
CA GLU A 274 -1.91 18.18 -13.63
C GLU A 274 -0.80 17.77 -12.68
N ARG A 275 0.37 18.41 -12.78
CA ARG A 275 1.55 18.12 -11.95
C ARG A 275 1.29 18.32 -10.47
N PHE A 276 0.51 19.31 -10.08
CA PHE A 276 0.17 19.56 -8.68
C PHE A 276 -1.29 19.25 -8.36
N LEU A 277 -2.22 19.39 -9.31
CA LEU A 277 -3.63 19.07 -9.09
C LEU A 277 -3.85 17.58 -8.86
N GLY A 278 -3.12 16.71 -9.57
CA GLY A 278 -3.26 15.27 -9.41
C GLY A 278 -3.19 14.82 -7.95
N PRO A 279 -2.07 15.01 -7.27
CA PRO A 279 -1.93 14.61 -5.87
C PRO A 279 -2.61 15.57 -4.86
N GLU A 280 -3.07 16.75 -5.28
CA GLU A 280 -3.79 17.68 -4.40
C GLU A 280 -5.10 17.10 -3.85
N ILE A 281 -5.68 16.08 -4.50
CA ILE A 281 -6.88 15.40 -4.03
C ILE A 281 -6.73 14.75 -2.64
N PHE A 282 -5.52 14.57 -2.12
CA PHE A 282 -5.32 14.20 -0.73
C PHE A 282 -5.70 15.31 0.24
N PHE A 283 -5.53 16.57 -0.16
CA PHE A 283 -5.77 17.76 0.65
C PHE A 283 -7.07 18.48 0.28
N HIS A 284 -7.53 18.29 -0.96
CA HIS A 284 -8.76 18.80 -1.54
C HIS A 284 -9.50 17.67 -2.28
N PRO A 285 -10.01 16.68 -1.54
CA PRO A 285 -10.64 15.49 -2.14
C PRO A 285 -11.86 15.81 -2.99
N GLU A 286 -12.56 16.91 -2.71
CA GLU A 286 -13.69 17.42 -3.46
C GLU A 286 -13.40 17.68 -4.94
N PHE A 287 -12.14 17.82 -5.34
CA PHE A 287 -11.78 17.99 -6.75
C PHE A 287 -12.02 16.73 -7.59
N SER A 288 -11.93 15.57 -6.98
CA SER A 288 -12.14 14.29 -7.68
C SER A 288 -13.40 13.55 -7.23
N ASN A 289 -13.84 13.77 -6.00
CA ASN A 289 -15.00 13.09 -5.41
C ASN A 289 -15.80 14.07 -4.54
N PRO A 290 -16.93 14.59 -5.03
CA PRO A 290 -17.77 15.52 -4.28
C PRO A 290 -18.41 14.93 -3.01
N ASP A 291 -18.51 13.60 -2.93
CA ASP A 291 -19.08 12.91 -1.77
C ASP A 291 -18.08 12.73 -0.61
N PHE A 292 -16.82 12.94 -0.89
CA PHE A 292 -15.74 12.83 0.09
C PHE A 292 -14.93 14.12 0.13
N THR A 293 -15.09 14.91 1.20
CA THR A 293 -14.57 16.28 1.29
C THR A 293 -13.57 16.49 2.43
N THR A 294 -13.29 15.45 3.22
CA THR A 294 -12.41 15.58 4.40
C THR A 294 -10.93 15.42 4.00
N PRO A 295 -10.09 16.45 4.19
CA PRO A 295 -8.65 16.36 3.91
C PRO A 295 -7.94 15.31 4.75
N ILE A 296 -6.88 14.71 4.20
CA ILE A 296 -6.08 13.70 4.90
C ILE A 296 -5.54 14.19 6.26
N SER A 297 -5.20 15.47 6.38
CA SER A 297 -4.71 16.07 7.62
C SER A 297 -5.76 16.07 8.74
N GLU A 298 -7.02 16.30 8.41
CA GLU A 298 -8.13 16.25 9.37
C GLU A 298 -8.47 14.80 9.75
N ILE A 299 -8.34 13.86 8.81
CA ILE A 299 -8.55 12.45 9.11
C ILE A 299 -7.49 11.94 10.08
N VAL A 300 -6.22 12.29 9.86
CA VAL A 300 -5.13 11.92 10.78
C VAL A 300 -5.38 12.50 12.18
N ASP A 301 -5.77 13.75 12.26
CA ASP A 301 -6.14 14.38 13.54
C ASP A 301 -7.31 13.66 14.21
N THR A 302 -8.36 13.35 13.47
CA THR A 302 -9.54 12.63 13.99
C THR A 302 -9.19 11.24 14.50
N VAL A 303 -8.35 10.49 13.77
CA VAL A 303 -7.86 9.17 14.21
C VAL A 303 -7.16 9.28 15.55
N ILE A 304 -6.23 10.21 15.68
CA ILE A 304 -5.47 10.38 16.92
C ILE A 304 -6.38 10.84 18.06
N GLN A 305 -7.33 11.73 17.80
CA GLN A 305 -8.28 12.21 18.82
C GLN A 305 -9.25 11.13 19.30
N ASN A 306 -9.54 10.11 18.50
CA ASN A 306 -10.35 8.96 18.89
C ASN A 306 -9.57 7.96 19.75
N CYS A 307 -8.23 8.01 19.74
CA CYS A 307 -7.40 7.13 20.56
C CYS A 307 -7.45 7.53 22.06
N PRO A 308 -7.06 6.63 22.98
CA PRO A 308 -6.88 6.93 24.38
C PRO A 308 -5.99 8.16 24.62
N ILE A 309 -6.33 8.99 25.60
CA ILE A 309 -5.68 10.29 25.80
C ILE A 309 -4.18 10.18 26.05
N ASP A 310 -3.74 9.12 26.70
CA ASP A 310 -2.35 8.90 27.11
C ASP A 310 -1.42 8.68 25.91
N VAL A 311 -1.92 8.12 24.81
CA VAL A 311 -1.13 7.82 23.61
C VAL A 311 -1.18 8.92 22.56
N ARG A 312 -2.08 9.91 22.65
CA ARG A 312 -2.27 10.93 21.61
C ARG A 312 -1.01 11.74 21.31
N ARG A 313 -0.28 12.17 22.34
CA ARG A 313 0.95 12.96 22.14
C ARG A 313 2.04 12.18 21.44
N PRO A 314 2.40 10.95 21.85
CA PRO A 314 3.30 10.09 21.10
C PRO A 314 2.85 9.84 19.65
N LEU A 315 1.54 9.64 19.40
CA LEU A 315 0.99 9.42 18.07
C LEU A 315 1.20 10.64 17.15
N TYR A 316 1.04 11.87 17.63
CA TYR A 316 1.36 13.07 16.85
C TYR A 316 2.86 13.25 16.60
N ASN A 317 3.69 12.88 17.57
CA ASN A 317 5.14 13.03 17.46
C ASN A 317 5.79 11.95 16.57
N ASN A 318 5.03 10.98 16.11
CA ASN A 318 5.52 9.90 15.26
C ASN A 318 4.49 9.50 14.20
N ILE A 319 4.32 10.34 13.18
CA ILE A 319 3.47 10.03 12.02
C ILE A 319 4.36 9.50 10.90
N VAL A 320 4.31 8.19 10.66
CA VAL A 320 5.17 7.49 9.70
C VAL A 320 4.45 7.33 8.36
N LEU A 321 5.11 7.72 7.29
CA LEU A 321 4.60 7.54 5.93
C LEU A 321 5.04 6.19 5.38
N SER A 322 4.11 5.52 4.71
CA SER A 322 4.31 4.24 4.01
C SER A 322 3.54 4.24 2.69
N GLY A 323 4.02 3.46 1.74
CA GLY A 323 3.38 3.29 0.44
C GLY A 323 3.83 4.28 -0.63
N GLY A 324 3.73 3.84 -1.89
CA GLY A 324 4.21 4.59 -3.05
C GLY A 324 3.53 5.94 -3.27
N SER A 325 2.26 6.07 -2.86
CA SER A 325 1.50 7.31 -3.04
C SER A 325 1.85 8.39 -2.01
N THR A 326 2.65 8.08 -0.99
CA THR A 326 3.23 9.08 -0.08
C THR A 326 4.57 9.64 -0.57
N MET A 327 5.10 9.11 -1.69
CA MET A 327 6.41 9.48 -2.25
C MET A 327 6.42 10.81 -3.02
N PHE A 328 5.27 11.44 -3.25
CA PHE A 328 5.24 12.74 -3.89
C PHE A 328 6.14 13.73 -3.16
N LYS A 329 6.95 14.47 -3.93
CA LYS A 329 7.82 15.49 -3.38
C LYS A 329 7.00 16.47 -2.51
N ASP A 330 7.50 16.78 -1.32
CA ASP A 330 6.90 17.67 -0.32
C ASP A 330 5.60 17.16 0.36
N PHE A 331 5.19 15.90 0.13
CA PHE A 331 4.01 15.31 0.78
C PHE A 331 4.10 15.37 2.31
N GLY A 332 5.16 14.86 2.90
CA GLY A 332 5.33 14.84 4.36
C GLY A 332 5.37 16.24 4.97
N ARG A 333 6.05 17.19 4.30
CA ARG A 333 6.13 18.59 4.77
C ARG A 333 4.75 19.27 4.78
N ARG A 334 3.96 19.06 3.71
CA ARG A 334 2.61 19.60 3.59
C ARG A 334 1.70 18.98 4.65
N LEU A 335 1.72 17.67 4.80
CA LEU A 335 0.91 16.95 5.77
C LEU A 335 1.23 17.42 7.21
N GLN A 336 2.52 17.50 7.58
CA GLN A 336 2.94 17.98 8.90
C GLN A 336 2.44 19.38 9.21
N ARG A 337 2.60 20.30 8.26
CA ARG A 337 2.14 21.69 8.40
C ARG A 337 0.63 21.76 8.60
N ASP A 338 -0.13 21.00 7.81
CA ASP A 338 -1.59 21.08 7.82
C ASP A 338 -2.15 20.40 9.07
N ILE A 339 -1.61 19.26 9.53
CA ILE A 339 -1.96 18.65 10.82
C ILE A 339 -1.62 19.62 11.96
N LYS A 340 -0.44 20.24 11.94
CA LYS A 340 -0.04 21.22 12.99
C LYS A 340 -1.01 22.39 13.07
N ARG A 341 -1.50 22.88 11.92
CA ARG A 341 -2.52 23.95 11.89
C ARG A 341 -3.84 23.51 12.54
N VAL A 342 -4.31 22.30 12.25
CA VAL A 342 -5.53 21.75 12.86
C VAL A 342 -5.38 21.63 14.37
N VAL A 343 -4.25 21.06 14.81
CA VAL A 343 -3.93 20.90 16.25
C VAL A 343 -3.85 22.24 16.96
N ASP A 344 -3.13 23.21 16.43
CA ASP A 344 -2.95 24.54 17.04
C ASP A 344 -4.28 25.30 17.09
N ALA A 345 -5.12 25.19 16.06
CA ALA A 345 -6.45 25.79 16.04
C ALA A 345 -7.33 25.21 17.15
N ARG A 346 -7.30 23.87 17.34
CA ARG A 346 -8.03 23.20 18.42
C ARG A 346 -7.53 23.63 19.82
N LEU A 347 -6.22 23.72 20.03
CA LEU A 347 -5.65 24.16 21.30
C LEU A 347 -6.06 25.61 21.63
N LYS A 348 -6.01 26.50 20.64
CA LYS A 348 -6.48 27.91 20.80
C LYS A 348 -7.96 27.97 21.12
N LEU A 349 -8.77 27.14 20.47
CA LEU A 349 -10.21 27.07 20.76
C LEU A 349 -10.46 26.60 22.21
N SER A 350 -9.74 25.56 22.66
CA SER A 350 -9.83 25.05 24.02
C SER A 350 -9.46 26.10 25.06
N GLU A 351 -8.37 26.87 24.83
CA GLU A 351 -7.96 27.97 25.68
C GLU A 351 -9.07 29.04 25.76
N LYS A 352 -9.61 29.44 24.61
CA LYS A 352 -10.69 30.43 24.53
C LYS A 352 -11.96 29.99 25.26
N LEU A 353 -12.37 28.72 25.08
CA LEU A 353 -13.57 28.16 25.71
C LEU A 353 -13.43 28.01 27.23
N SER A 354 -12.20 27.86 27.74
CA SER A 354 -11.91 27.87 29.18
C SER A 354 -11.88 29.26 29.80
N GLY A 355 -12.18 30.33 29.03
CA GLY A 355 -12.04 31.72 29.49
C GLY A 355 -10.59 32.13 29.72
N ASN A 356 -9.64 31.53 29.01
CA ASN A 356 -8.17 31.70 29.14
C ASN A 356 -7.60 31.24 30.51
N HIS A 357 -8.38 30.44 31.27
CA HIS A 357 -7.90 29.86 32.52
C HIS A 357 -6.98 28.67 32.33
N LEU A 358 -7.19 27.89 31.23
CA LEU A 358 -6.37 26.74 30.89
C LEU A 358 -5.49 27.09 29.68
N LYS A 359 -4.17 26.97 29.84
CA LYS A 359 -3.20 27.05 28.74
C LYS A 359 -2.78 25.62 28.34
N PRO A 360 -3.34 25.06 27.26
CA PRO A 360 -2.94 23.74 26.82
C PRO A 360 -1.44 23.72 26.46
N LYS A 361 -0.74 22.65 26.86
CA LYS A 361 0.66 22.51 26.45
C LYS A 361 0.69 22.29 24.93
N PRO A 362 1.62 22.88 24.20
CA PRO A 362 1.82 22.62 22.77
C PRO A 362 1.97 21.13 22.48
N ILE A 363 1.51 20.72 21.31
CA ILE A 363 1.65 19.35 20.80
C ILE A 363 2.61 19.41 19.63
N ASP A 364 3.68 18.63 19.71
CA ASP A 364 4.62 18.47 18.61
C ASP A 364 4.03 17.51 17.59
N VAL A 365 4.08 17.90 16.33
CA VAL A 365 3.64 17.10 15.19
C VAL A 365 4.85 16.83 14.33
N GLN A 366 5.19 15.55 14.17
CA GLN A 366 6.32 15.13 13.35
C GLN A 366 5.86 14.09 12.34
N VAL A 367 6.04 14.38 11.04
CA VAL A 367 5.83 13.45 9.95
C VAL A 367 7.18 12.92 9.49
N VAL A 368 7.31 11.60 9.49
CA VAL A 368 8.56 10.88 9.21
C VAL A 368 8.51 10.34 7.80
N SER A 369 9.43 10.84 6.96
CA SER A 369 9.74 10.30 5.64
C SER A 369 11.05 9.54 5.68
N HIS A 370 11.15 8.41 5.00
CA HIS A 370 12.36 7.59 4.98
C HIS A 370 12.58 6.93 3.61
N HIS A 371 13.80 6.44 3.36
CA HIS A 371 14.17 5.91 2.04
C HIS A 371 13.38 4.67 1.63
N MET A 372 12.97 3.86 2.61
CA MET A 372 12.24 2.61 2.37
C MET A 372 10.72 2.80 2.24
N GLN A 373 10.24 4.02 2.22
CA GLN A 373 8.81 4.39 2.28
C GLN A 373 7.97 3.67 1.21
N ARG A 374 8.50 3.52 -0.01
CA ARG A 374 7.83 2.81 -1.11
C ARG A 374 7.56 1.34 -0.80
N TYR A 375 8.47 0.68 -0.06
CA TYR A 375 8.40 -0.73 0.32
C TYR A 375 8.67 -0.94 1.82
N ALA A 376 8.24 0.03 2.63
CA ALA A 376 8.44 0.02 4.08
C ALA A 376 7.94 -1.27 4.74
N VAL A 377 6.77 -1.72 4.35
CA VAL A 377 6.14 -2.95 4.85
C VAL A 377 7.02 -4.16 4.57
N TRP A 378 7.43 -4.35 3.31
CA TRP A 378 8.29 -5.46 2.93
C TRP A 378 9.64 -5.41 3.67
N PHE A 379 10.24 -4.24 3.77
CA PHE A 379 11.52 -4.07 4.45
C PHE A 379 11.40 -4.35 5.95
N GLY A 380 10.35 -3.87 6.62
CA GLY A 380 10.06 -4.21 8.01
C GLY A 380 9.88 -5.72 8.22
N GLY A 381 9.20 -6.39 7.27
CA GLY A 381 9.09 -7.85 7.23
C GLY A 381 10.44 -8.55 7.05
N SER A 382 11.30 -8.05 6.16
CA SER A 382 12.65 -8.57 5.94
C SER A 382 13.51 -8.46 7.20
N MET A 383 13.43 -7.34 7.92
CA MET A 383 14.14 -7.17 9.20
C MET A 383 13.61 -8.14 10.26
N LEU A 384 12.29 -8.25 10.42
CA LEU A 384 11.68 -9.15 11.40
C LEU A 384 12.05 -10.60 11.12
N ALA A 385 11.90 -11.03 9.88
CA ALA A 385 12.16 -12.41 9.46
C ALA A 385 13.65 -12.80 9.47
N SER A 386 14.57 -11.83 9.64
CA SER A 386 16.00 -12.07 9.81
C SER A 386 16.43 -12.26 11.28
N THR A 387 15.51 -12.07 12.24
CA THR A 387 15.79 -12.27 13.66
C THR A 387 15.70 -13.75 14.05
N SER A 388 16.43 -14.14 15.08
CA SER A 388 16.38 -15.52 15.63
C SER A 388 15.00 -15.86 16.22
N GLU A 389 14.33 -14.86 16.76
CA GLU A 389 13.02 -14.96 17.40
C GLU A 389 11.90 -15.26 16.39
N PHE A 390 12.08 -14.87 15.13
CA PHE A 390 11.07 -15.05 14.07
C PHE A 390 10.58 -16.49 13.97
N PHE A 391 11.50 -17.46 13.95
CA PHE A 391 11.15 -18.87 13.82
C PHE A 391 10.33 -19.40 15.00
N SER A 392 10.49 -18.80 16.19
CA SER A 392 9.76 -19.19 17.39
C SER A 392 8.33 -18.67 17.44
N VAL A 393 8.03 -17.60 16.70
CA VAL A 393 6.69 -16.97 16.65
C VAL A 393 5.88 -17.39 15.42
N CYS A 394 6.49 -18.12 14.48
CA CYS A 394 5.79 -18.66 13.32
C CYS A 394 4.83 -19.79 13.73
N HIS A 395 3.68 -19.85 13.07
CA HIS A 395 2.86 -21.05 13.06
C HIS A 395 3.58 -22.12 12.27
N THR A 396 3.80 -23.29 12.88
CA THR A 396 4.48 -24.41 12.22
C THR A 396 3.47 -25.33 11.55
N LYS A 397 3.93 -26.09 10.54
CA LYS A 397 3.11 -27.10 9.87
C LYS A 397 2.56 -28.13 10.85
N ALA A 398 3.35 -28.58 11.81
CA ALA A 398 2.90 -29.53 12.84
C ALA A 398 1.74 -28.97 13.69
N ALA A 399 1.81 -27.68 14.07
CA ALA A 399 0.71 -27.02 14.77
C ALA A 399 -0.54 -26.86 13.87
N TYR A 400 -0.33 -26.59 12.58
CA TYR A 400 -1.43 -26.53 11.61
C TYR A 400 -2.13 -27.88 11.44
N GLU A 401 -1.38 -28.98 11.37
CA GLU A 401 -1.93 -30.34 11.29
C GLU A 401 -2.73 -30.73 12.53
N GLU A 402 -2.36 -30.20 13.71
CA GLU A 402 -3.06 -30.47 14.97
C GLU A 402 -4.34 -29.63 15.15
N TYR A 403 -4.25 -28.31 14.85
CA TYR A 403 -5.32 -27.33 15.17
C TYR A 403 -6.07 -26.81 13.95
N GLY A 404 -5.61 -27.09 12.74
CA GLY A 404 -6.18 -26.60 11.48
C GLY A 404 -5.92 -25.11 11.22
N PRO A 405 -6.57 -24.52 10.19
CA PRO A 405 -6.36 -23.13 9.77
C PRO A 405 -6.68 -22.10 10.84
N SER A 406 -7.50 -22.46 11.83
CA SER A 406 -7.90 -21.59 12.93
C SER A 406 -6.75 -21.06 13.78
N ILE A 407 -5.56 -21.68 13.74
CA ILE A 407 -4.37 -21.18 14.45
C ILE A 407 -3.96 -19.79 13.98
N CYS A 408 -4.24 -19.45 12.70
CA CYS A 408 -3.93 -18.15 12.13
C CYS A 408 -5.05 -17.11 12.30
N ARG A 409 -6.19 -17.51 12.86
CA ARG A 409 -7.39 -16.67 13.01
C ARG A 409 -7.13 -15.40 13.83
N HIS A 410 -6.32 -15.49 14.87
CA HIS A 410 -5.95 -14.38 15.74
C HIS A 410 -4.56 -13.85 15.39
N ASN A 411 -4.48 -12.52 15.22
CA ASN A 411 -3.19 -11.84 15.14
C ASN A 411 -2.95 -11.12 16.49
N PRO A 412 -1.89 -11.47 17.24
CA PRO A 412 -1.65 -10.92 18.58
C PRO A 412 -1.44 -9.41 18.61
N VAL A 413 -1.12 -8.81 17.46
CA VAL A 413 -0.91 -7.35 17.30
C VAL A 413 -2.20 -6.54 17.54
N PHE A 414 -3.37 -7.14 17.41
CA PHE A 414 -4.65 -6.45 17.68
C PHE A 414 -5.09 -6.56 19.16
N GLY A 415 -4.31 -7.23 20.00
CA GLY A 415 -4.73 -7.56 21.36
C GLY A 415 -5.85 -8.60 21.38
N ALA A 416 -6.16 -9.12 22.56
CA ALA A 416 -7.35 -9.94 22.75
C ALA A 416 -8.57 -9.02 22.62
N MET A 417 -9.26 -9.03 21.47
CA MET A 417 -10.64 -8.55 21.42
C MET A 417 -11.47 -9.57 22.18
N THR A 418 -11.76 -9.29 23.44
CA THR A 418 -12.77 -9.97 24.24
C THR A 418 -14.15 -9.57 23.75
#